data_22a03279eba35b9fe811cec9a0c368a2
#
_entry.id   22a03279eba35b9fe811cec9a0c368a2
#
_cell.length_a   1.000
_cell.length_b   1.000
_cell.length_c   1.000
_cell.angle_alpha   90.00
_cell.angle_beta   90.00
_cell.angle_gamma   90.00
#
_symmetry.space_group_name_H-M   'P 1'
#
loop_
_entity.id
_entity.type
_entity.pdbx_description
1 polymer ?
#
loop_
_entity_poly.entity_id
_entity_poly.type
_entity_poly.pdbx_seq_one_letter_code
_entity_poly.pdbx_strand_id
1 'polypeptide(L)'
;MSKIARFFSVLSLGLSVGVGALALPAGTENADMRKEKLFPVGGGVGLTHFRVVMPGVLYRGGTEGPRAGGDGPRRPLQNQSLQALCKAGFSQAVYAYRTGWNGTENVSCAGNSLQYDYHQWDNRVALKRVFIKIHEIITQGKGAMYVHCWYGLHASGFISATALAQFCGPAGWDSRKAAKYWDSVIPPKIRYPKEHDQVANFVRFTDPELQISVQDATRVCPLYN
;
A
#
# COMPACT_ATOMS: atom_id res chain seq x y z
N MET A 1 55.04 45.68 21.56
CA MET A 1 54.84 44.74 20.46
C MET A 1 53.64 43.88 20.77
N SER A 2 52.47 44.30 20.27
CA SER A 2 51.19 43.62 20.55
C SER A 2 50.85 42.70 19.38
N LYS A 3 50.64 41.38 19.65
CA LYS A 3 50.21 40.39 18.66
C LYS A 3 48.69 40.29 18.72
N ILE A 4 48.04 40.78 17.66
CA ILE A 4 46.59 40.63 17.47
C ILE A 4 46.34 39.23 16.87
N ALA A 5 45.65 38.37 17.63
CA ALA A 5 45.15 37.09 17.16
C ALA A 5 43.81 37.30 16.43
N ARG A 6 43.79 37.03 15.14
CA ARG A 6 42.54 37.00 14.34
C ARG A 6 41.86 35.64 14.52
N PHE A 7 40.68 35.65 15.11
CA PHE A 7 39.75 34.49 15.10
C PHE A 7 39.02 34.44 13.75
N PHE A 8 39.25 33.39 12.99
CA PHE A 8 38.40 33.05 11.84
C PHE A 8 37.22 32.22 12.36
N SER A 9 36.03 32.81 12.38
CA SER A 9 34.79 32.09 12.54
C SER A 9 34.45 31.41 11.22
N VAL A 10 34.54 30.08 11.21
CA VAL A 10 34.04 29.27 10.10
C VAL A 10 32.52 29.13 10.29
N LEU A 11 31.77 29.86 9.49
CA LEU A 11 30.32 29.74 9.39
C LEU A 11 30.00 28.47 8.58
N SER A 12 29.73 27.36 9.25
CA SER A 12 29.23 26.15 8.58
C SER A 12 27.75 26.36 8.20
N LEU A 13 27.50 26.69 6.93
CA LEU A 13 26.17 26.60 6.35
C LEU A 13 25.79 25.10 6.28
N GLY A 14 25.04 24.66 7.26
CA GLY A 14 24.35 23.38 7.18
C GLY A 14 23.24 23.45 6.13
N LEU A 15 23.50 22.90 4.93
CA LEU A 15 22.45 22.61 3.97
C LEU A 15 21.56 21.52 4.58
N SER A 16 20.49 21.90 5.23
CA SER A 16 19.38 20.98 5.51
C SER A 16 18.70 20.64 4.18
N VAL A 17 19.09 19.53 3.58
CA VAL A 17 18.31 18.91 2.52
C VAL A 17 16.99 18.49 3.16
N GLY A 18 15.99 19.35 3.07
CA GLY A 18 14.62 19.00 3.39
C GLY A 18 14.21 17.86 2.47
N VAL A 19 14.19 16.64 3.01
CA VAL A 19 13.54 15.52 2.35
C VAL A 19 12.06 15.89 2.33
N GLY A 20 11.61 16.44 1.21
CA GLY A 20 10.20 16.72 0.98
C GLY A 20 9.44 15.41 1.16
N ALA A 21 8.66 15.30 2.23
CA ALA A 21 7.70 14.22 2.37
C ALA A 21 6.85 14.28 1.10
N LEU A 22 6.94 13.24 0.26
CA LEU A 22 6.09 13.09 -0.91
C LEU A 22 4.65 13.15 -0.40
N ALA A 23 3.95 14.21 -0.76
CA ALA A 23 2.55 14.39 -0.40
C ALA A 23 1.77 13.23 -1.03
N LEU A 24 1.33 12.31 -0.20
CA LEU A 24 0.38 11.27 -0.59
C LEU A 24 -0.84 11.94 -1.24
N PRO A 25 -1.59 11.24 -2.09
CA PRO A 25 -2.74 11.82 -2.75
C PRO A 25 -3.60 12.58 -1.75
N ALA A 26 -3.73 13.90 -1.93
CA ALA A 26 -4.44 14.77 -1.01
C ALA A 26 -5.84 14.21 -0.71
N GLY A 27 -6.22 14.09 0.55
CA GLY A 27 -7.50 13.55 0.99
C GLY A 27 -7.51 12.08 1.41
N THR A 28 -6.35 11.43 1.59
CA THR A 28 -6.28 10.05 2.08
C THR A 28 -6.11 9.94 3.60
N GLU A 29 -5.75 11.02 4.28
CA GLU A 29 -5.35 11.02 5.69
C GLU A 29 -6.45 10.64 6.69
N ASN A 30 -7.74 10.79 6.33
CA ASN A 30 -8.89 10.39 7.14
C ASN A 30 -9.92 9.59 6.32
N ALA A 31 -9.45 8.76 5.40
CA ALA A 31 -10.34 8.04 4.52
C ALA A 31 -11.01 6.88 5.24
N ASP A 32 -12.34 6.88 5.25
CA ASP A 32 -13.10 5.68 5.62
C ASP A 32 -12.68 4.52 4.71
N MET A 33 -12.04 3.51 5.31
CA MET A 33 -11.54 2.30 4.63
C MET A 33 -12.63 1.55 3.87
N ARG A 34 -13.90 1.73 4.26
CA ARG A 34 -15.05 1.08 3.65
C ARG A 34 -15.51 1.78 2.39
N LYS A 35 -15.16 3.06 2.21
CA LYS A 35 -15.56 3.84 1.04
C LYS A 35 -14.62 3.61 -0.13
N GLU A 36 -15.22 3.30 -1.24
CA GLU A 36 -14.56 3.25 -2.53
C GLU A 36 -14.20 4.66 -2.99
N LYS A 37 -12.98 4.83 -3.50
CA LYS A 37 -12.51 6.08 -4.08
C LYS A 37 -12.24 5.89 -5.56
N LEU A 38 -12.45 6.93 -6.33
CA LEU A 38 -11.97 6.96 -7.70
C LEU A 38 -10.48 7.30 -7.71
N PHE A 39 -9.67 6.42 -8.28
CA PHE A 39 -8.29 6.76 -8.60
C PHE A 39 -8.19 6.96 -10.13
N PRO A 40 -8.15 8.20 -10.62
CA PRO A 40 -8.16 8.48 -12.05
C PRO A 40 -6.81 8.13 -12.69
N VAL A 41 -6.85 7.43 -13.81
CA VAL A 41 -5.65 7.12 -14.61
C VAL A 41 -5.64 7.85 -15.96
N GLY A 42 -6.64 8.68 -16.22
CA GLY A 42 -6.82 9.45 -17.47
C GLY A 42 -7.81 8.80 -18.44
N GLY A 43 -8.21 9.55 -19.49
CA GLY A 43 -9.11 9.04 -20.52
C GLY A 43 -10.51 8.60 -20.05
N GLY A 44 -10.98 9.06 -18.89
CA GLY A 44 -12.27 8.60 -18.34
C GLY A 44 -12.19 7.26 -17.59
N VAL A 45 -11.01 6.67 -17.47
CA VAL A 45 -10.77 5.38 -16.81
C VAL A 45 -10.22 5.62 -15.41
N GLY A 46 -10.51 4.72 -14.48
CA GLY A 46 -9.97 4.71 -13.13
C GLY A 46 -9.65 3.30 -12.65
N LEU A 47 -8.91 3.19 -11.55
CA LEU A 47 -8.72 1.90 -10.89
C LEU A 47 -10.01 1.50 -10.17
N THR A 48 -10.48 0.27 -10.43
CA THR A 48 -11.74 -0.22 -9.87
C THR A 48 -11.59 -0.55 -8.39
N HIS A 49 -12.65 -0.33 -7.61
CA HIS A 49 -12.72 -0.65 -6.17
C HIS A 49 -11.51 -0.16 -5.37
N PHE A 50 -10.95 1.00 -5.75
CA PHE A 50 -9.81 1.58 -5.06
C PHE A 50 -10.19 1.99 -3.63
N ARG A 51 -9.40 1.51 -2.64
CA ARG A 51 -9.60 1.78 -1.22
C ARG A 51 -8.27 2.00 -0.50
N VAL A 52 -8.32 2.83 0.51
CA VAL A 52 -7.24 2.95 1.51
C VAL A 52 -7.35 1.79 2.48
N VAL A 53 -6.25 1.16 2.83
CA VAL A 53 -6.16 0.09 3.85
C VAL A 53 -5.37 0.60 5.06
N MET A 54 -4.16 1.04 4.85
CA MET A 54 -3.34 1.74 5.83
C MET A 54 -2.95 3.09 5.22
N PRO A 55 -3.44 4.22 5.76
CA PRO A 55 -3.19 5.54 5.19
C PRO A 55 -1.69 5.78 4.96
N GLY A 56 -1.33 6.21 3.77
CA GLY A 56 0.05 6.48 3.40
C GLY A 56 0.94 5.25 3.15
N VAL A 57 0.44 4.04 3.37
CA VAL A 57 1.23 2.80 3.28
C VAL A 57 0.64 1.81 2.30
N LEU A 58 -0.62 1.41 2.49
CA LEU A 58 -1.24 0.34 1.71
C LEU A 58 -2.60 0.75 1.17
N TYR A 59 -2.75 0.54 -0.11
CA TYR A 59 -3.97 0.75 -0.89
C TYR A 59 -4.28 -0.50 -1.67
N ARG A 60 -5.55 -0.75 -1.96
CA ARG A 60 -5.98 -1.89 -2.75
C ARG A 60 -7.02 -1.53 -3.79
N GLY A 61 -7.18 -2.40 -4.78
CA GLY A 61 -8.21 -2.26 -5.81
C GLY A 61 -8.10 -3.32 -6.89
N GLY A 62 -8.74 -3.03 -8.01
CA GLY A 62 -8.68 -3.82 -9.23
C GLY A 62 -7.81 -3.17 -10.31
N THR A 63 -7.99 -3.64 -11.53
CA THR A 63 -7.39 -3.04 -12.72
C THR A 63 -8.20 -1.85 -13.22
N GLU A 64 -7.78 -1.28 -14.34
CA GLU A 64 -8.49 -0.19 -15.00
C GLU A 64 -9.91 -0.64 -15.40
N GLY A 65 -10.88 0.23 -15.18
CA GLY A 65 -12.26 -0.01 -15.56
C GLY A 65 -13.03 1.29 -15.77
N PRO A 66 -14.27 1.21 -16.26
CA PRO A 66 -15.13 2.37 -16.37
C PRO A 66 -15.40 2.95 -14.98
N ARG A 67 -15.55 4.29 -14.88
CA ARG A 67 -15.69 5.04 -13.62
C ARG A 67 -16.84 4.58 -12.71
N ALA A 68 -17.79 3.83 -13.20
CA ALA A 68 -19.02 3.45 -12.49
C ALA A 68 -18.97 2.10 -11.78
N GLY A 69 -17.82 1.65 -11.28
CA GLY A 69 -17.72 0.41 -10.49
C GLY A 69 -17.86 -0.88 -11.32
N GLY A 70 -17.63 -0.80 -12.64
CA GLY A 70 -17.57 -1.98 -13.48
C GLY A 70 -16.30 -2.80 -13.20
N ASP A 71 -16.37 -4.11 -13.48
CA ASP A 71 -15.26 -5.02 -13.36
C ASP A 71 -14.12 -4.63 -14.30
N GLY A 72 -12.91 -4.51 -13.77
CA GLY A 72 -11.71 -4.28 -14.57
C GLY A 72 -11.31 -5.52 -15.36
N PRO A 73 -10.51 -5.36 -16.42
CA PRO A 73 -10.03 -6.48 -17.23
C PRO A 73 -9.14 -7.44 -16.41
N ARG A 74 -9.16 -8.71 -16.77
CA ARG A 74 -8.39 -9.78 -16.09
C ARG A 74 -6.92 -9.80 -16.56
N ARG A 75 -6.20 -8.71 -16.29
CA ARG A 75 -4.81 -8.52 -16.75
C ARG A 75 -4.01 -7.70 -15.73
N PRO A 76 -2.67 -7.64 -15.84
CA PRO A 76 -1.84 -6.67 -15.16
C PRO A 76 -2.23 -5.23 -15.50
N LEU A 77 -1.80 -4.27 -14.67
CA LEU A 77 -1.96 -2.85 -14.94
C LEU A 77 -1.22 -2.46 -16.22
N GLN A 78 -1.82 -1.52 -16.95
CA GLN A 78 -1.17 -0.90 -18.10
C GLN A 78 -0.19 0.19 -17.65
N ASN A 79 0.78 0.50 -18.52
CA ASN A 79 1.78 1.54 -18.24
C ASN A 79 1.15 2.89 -17.84
N GLN A 80 0.02 3.28 -18.44
CA GLN A 80 -0.68 4.51 -18.08
C GLN A 80 -1.11 4.52 -16.60
N SER A 81 -1.59 3.40 -16.07
CA SER A 81 -1.98 3.26 -14.67
C SER A 81 -0.78 3.25 -13.75
N LEU A 82 0.29 2.57 -14.15
CA LEU A 82 1.56 2.56 -13.42
C LEU A 82 2.17 3.96 -13.35
N GLN A 83 2.15 4.71 -14.46
CA GLN A 83 2.58 6.12 -14.50
C GLN A 83 1.73 7.01 -13.59
N ALA A 84 0.41 6.80 -13.54
CA ALA A 84 -0.48 7.56 -12.67
C ALA A 84 -0.22 7.26 -11.18
N LEU A 85 -0.04 5.98 -10.82
CA LEU A 85 0.35 5.58 -9.47
C LEU A 85 1.71 6.16 -9.06
N CYS A 86 2.72 6.05 -9.93
CA CYS A 86 4.05 6.60 -9.70
C CYS A 86 4.00 8.11 -9.44
N LYS A 87 3.30 8.87 -10.27
CA LYS A 87 3.10 10.33 -10.10
C LYS A 87 2.35 10.69 -8.82
N ALA A 88 1.49 9.79 -8.33
CA ALA A 88 0.77 9.95 -7.06
C ALA A 88 1.60 9.53 -5.83
N GLY A 89 2.88 9.19 -6.01
CA GLY A 89 3.79 8.87 -4.91
C GLY A 89 3.82 7.38 -4.49
N PHE A 90 3.20 6.49 -5.26
CA PHE A 90 3.36 5.07 -5.02
C PHE A 90 4.75 4.60 -5.45
N SER A 91 5.43 3.86 -4.58
CA SER A 91 6.74 3.25 -4.85
C SER A 91 6.65 1.77 -5.22
N GLN A 92 5.54 1.13 -4.88
CA GLN A 92 5.31 -0.29 -5.10
C GLN A 92 3.91 -0.51 -5.67
N ALA A 93 3.79 -1.46 -6.61
CA ALA A 93 2.51 -2.04 -7.00
C ALA A 93 2.64 -3.56 -7.06
N VAL A 94 1.59 -4.28 -6.67
CA VAL A 94 1.58 -5.74 -6.61
C VAL A 94 0.39 -6.29 -7.36
N TYR A 95 0.64 -7.15 -8.34
CA TYR A 95 -0.37 -7.95 -8.99
C TYR A 95 -0.53 -9.30 -8.28
N ALA A 96 -1.70 -9.57 -7.77
CA ALA A 96 -1.95 -10.68 -6.87
C ALA A 96 -2.45 -11.98 -7.53
N TYR A 97 -2.63 -12.01 -8.86
CA TYR A 97 -3.15 -13.17 -9.57
C TYR A 97 -2.18 -13.77 -10.58
N ARG A 98 -2.14 -15.09 -10.66
CA ARG A 98 -1.43 -15.83 -11.71
C ARG A 98 -2.20 -15.74 -13.01
N THR A 99 -1.65 -14.94 -13.98
CA THR A 99 -2.19 -14.82 -15.35
C THR A 99 -1.08 -15.01 -16.32
N GLY A 100 -0.35 -15.61 -16.72
CA GLY A 100 0.74 -15.61 -17.69
C GLY A 100 1.78 -14.48 -17.51
N TRP A 101 1.44 -13.38 -16.82
CA TRP A 101 2.40 -12.35 -16.44
C TRP A 101 2.96 -12.65 -15.04
N ASN A 102 4.26 -12.82 -14.95
CA ASN A 102 5.00 -13.12 -13.73
C ASN A 102 6.27 -12.28 -13.62
N GLY A 103 6.26 -11.11 -14.27
CA GLY A 103 7.40 -10.24 -14.39
C GLY A 103 7.55 -9.25 -13.23
N THR A 104 8.60 -8.45 -13.35
CA THR A 104 8.85 -7.22 -12.61
C THR A 104 8.99 -6.10 -13.62
N GLU A 105 8.33 -4.98 -13.37
CA GLU A 105 8.42 -3.79 -14.21
C GLU A 105 8.79 -2.60 -13.33
N ASN A 106 9.74 -1.77 -13.80
CA ASN A 106 10.13 -0.54 -13.13
C ASN A 106 9.65 0.65 -13.95
N VAL A 107 8.90 1.52 -13.33
CA VAL A 107 8.33 2.71 -13.94
C VAL A 107 8.96 3.93 -13.30
N SER A 108 9.55 4.80 -14.11
CA SER A 108 10.07 6.10 -13.67
C SER A 108 9.09 7.21 -14.03
N CYS A 109 8.90 8.15 -13.14
CA CYS A 109 8.09 9.34 -13.33
C CYS A 109 8.73 10.52 -12.60
N ALA A 110 8.40 11.75 -12.95
CA ALA A 110 8.93 13.01 -12.43
C ALA A 110 9.52 12.96 -10.98
N GLY A 111 10.76 12.50 -10.84
CA GLY A 111 11.47 12.41 -9.55
C GLY A 111 11.16 11.19 -8.68
N ASN A 112 10.28 10.29 -9.13
CA ASN A 112 9.89 9.07 -8.42
C ASN A 112 10.13 7.82 -9.26
N SER A 113 10.10 6.67 -8.60
CA SER A 113 10.07 5.36 -9.24
C SER A 113 9.05 4.45 -8.57
N LEU A 114 8.45 3.57 -9.35
CA LEU A 114 7.52 2.55 -8.89
C LEU A 114 7.99 1.20 -9.40
N GLN A 115 8.11 0.24 -8.51
CA GLN A 115 8.34 -1.17 -8.84
C GLN A 115 7.03 -1.91 -8.87
N TYR A 116 6.75 -2.63 -9.96
CA TYR A 116 5.55 -3.42 -10.14
C TYR A 116 5.90 -4.89 -10.25
N ASP A 117 5.42 -5.71 -9.31
CA ASP A 117 5.76 -7.12 -9.18
C ASP A 117 4.53 -8.01 -9.14
N TYR A 118 4.71 -9.26 -9.56
CA TYR A 118 3.76 -10.33 -9.35
C TYR A 118 4.04 -11.07 -8.03
N HIS A 119 2.99 -11.23 -7.20
CA HIS A 119 3.01 -12.06 -6.00
C HIS A 119 1.70 -12.82 -5.86
N GLN A 120 1.74 -14.14 -5.98
CA GLN A 120 0.54 -14.96 -5.83
C GLN A 120 -0.02 -14.87 -4.40
N TRP A 121 -1.28 -14.46 -4.28
CA TRP A 121 -1.93 -14.08 -3.02
C TRP A 121 -2.07 -15.23 -2.01
N ASP A 122 -2.29 -16.47 -2.48
CA ASP A 122 -2.49 -17.67 -1.64
C ASP A 122 -1.19 -18.42 -1.33
N ASN A 123 -0.05 -17.87 -1.71
CA ASN A 123 1.27 -18.41 -1.42
C ASN A 123 1.89 -17.67 -0.23
N ARG A 124 2.12 -18.39 0.89
CA ARG A 124 2.64 -17.79 2.12
C ARG A 124 4.03 -17.16 1.95
N VAL A 125 4.90 -17.73 1.11
CA VAL A 125 6.23 -17.16 0.82
C VAL A 125 6.09 -15.86 0.02
N ALA A 126 5.20 -15.83 -0.98
CA ALA A 126 4.93 -14.62 -1.75
C ALA A 126 4.29 -13.54 -0.86
N LEU A 127 3.36 -13.92 0.03
CA LEU A 127 2.75 -13.01 1.00
C LEU A 127 3.79 -12.39 1.94
N LYS A 128 4.75 -13.18 2.44
CA LYS A 128 5.87 -12.67 3.26
C LYS A 128 6.68 -11.61 2.50
N ARG A 129 6.99 -11.82 1.22
CA ARG A 129 7.71 -10.84 0.40
C ARG A 129 6.93 -9.51 0.26
N VAL A 130 5.61 -9.58 0.08
CA VAL A 130 4.75 -8.39 0.07
C VAL A 130 4.82 -7.68 1.42
N PHE A 131 4.78 -8.42 2.52
CA PHE A 131 4.85 -7.84 3.86
C PHE A 131 6.20 -7.20 4.18
N ILE A 132 7.31 -7.76 3.71
CA ILE A 132 8.63 -7.11 3.82
C ILE A 132 8.60 -5.73 3.16
N LYS A 133 8.05 -5.61 1.95
CA LYS A 133 7.92 -4.32 1.25
C LYS A 133 6.97 -3.35 2.00
N ILE A 134 5.88 -3.85 2.57
CA ILE A 134 4.99 -3.02 3.41
C ILE A 134 5.73 -2.52 4.65
N HIS A 135 6.49 -3.39 5.32
CA HIS A 135 7.31 -3.03 6.48
C HIS A 135 8.35 -1.96 6.15
N GLU A 136 9.03 -2.09 5.01
CA GLU A 136 9.98 -1.08 4.54
C GLU A 136 9.31 0.29 4.33
N ILE A 137 8.11 0.32 3.73
CA ILE A 137 7.35 1.56 3.57
C ILE A 137 6.97 2.15 4.93
N ILE A 138 6.51 1.33 5.87
CA ILE A 138 6.15 1.78 7.22
C ILE A 138 7.37 2.40 7.93
N THR A 139 8.49 1.70 7.95
CA THR A 139 9.67 2.09 8.74
C THR A 139 10.49 3.20 8.09
N GLN A 140 10.53 3.25 6.77
CA GLN A 140 11.26 4.31 6.04
C GLN A 140 10.42 5.55 5.76
N GLY A 141 9.08 5.44 5.86
CA GLY A 141 8.16 6.54 5.57
C GLY A 141 8.19 7.01 4.10
N LYS A 142 8.53 6.11 3.16
CA LYS A 142 8.72 6.46 1.76
C LYS A 142 7.78 5.69 0.84
N GLY A 143 7.01 6.45 0.06
CA GLY A 143 6.09 5.92 -0.92
C GLY A 143 4.87 5.25 -0.31
N ALA A 144 4.16 4.51 -1.14
CA ALA A 144 3.01 3.68 -0.75
C ALA A 144 2.96 2.45 -1.67
N MET A 145 2.20 1.44 -1.25
CA MET A 145 1.96 0.23 -2.05
C MET A 145 0.52 0.18 -2.55
N TYR A 146 0.33 -0.16 -3.81
CA TYR A 146 -0.95 -0.54 -4.39
C TYR A 146 -1.01 -2.03 -4.67
N VAL A 147 -1.86 -2.76 -3.95
CA VAL A 147 -2.12 -4.18 -4.19
C VAL A 147 -3.39 -4.34 -5.01
N HIS A 148 -3.31 -5.05 -6.13
CA HIS A 148 -4.46 -5.25 -6.98
C HIS A 148 -4.64 -6.69 -7.46
N CYS A 149 -5.87 -7.03 -7.75
CA CYS A 149 -6.28 -8.19 -8.52
C CYS A 149 -7.17 -7.72 -9.68
N TRP A 150 -7.96 -8.59 -10.27
CA TRP A 150 -8.83 -8.17 -11.38
C TRP A 150 -9.87 -7.15 -10.95
N TYR A 151 -10.69 -7.50 -9.97
CA TYR A 151 -11.82 -6.68 -9.50
C TYR A 151 -11.52 -5.87 -8.22
N GLY A 152 -10.38 -6.09 -7.59
CA GLY A 152 -10.06 -5.43 -6.33
C GLY A 152 -10.80 -5.99 -5.11
N LEU A 153 -11.48 -7.11 -5.21
CA LEU A 153 -12.32 -7.66 -4.13
C LEU A 153 -11.71 -8.88 -3.46
N HIS A 154 -11.21 -9.84 -4.22
CA HIS A 154 -10.75 -11.14 -3.76
C HIS A 154 -9.29 -11.11 -3.27
N ALA A 155 -8.32 -11.35 -4.15
CA ALA A 155 -6.91 -11.51 -3.78
C ALA A 155 -6.31 -10.24 -3.13
N SER A 156 -6.62 -9.06 -3.66
CA SER A 156 -6.19 -7.80 -3.03
C SER A 156 -6.87 -7.57 -1.67
N GLY A 157 -8.10 -8.05 -1.50
CA GLY A 157 -8.80 -8.06 -0.23
C GLY A 157 -8.12 -8.95 0.80
N PHE A 158 -7.77 -10.18 0.41
CA PHE A 158 -7.05 -11.13 1.26
C PHE A 158 -5.71 -10.56 1.75
N ILE A 159 -4.86 -10.08 0.83
CA ILE A 159 -3.56 -9.48 1.19
C ILE A 159 -3.76 -8.29 2.14
N SER A 160 -4.74 -7.43 1.87
CA SER A 160 -5.01 -6.26 2.70
C SER A 160 -5.48 -6.62 4.11
N ALA A 161 -6.40 -7.58 4.22
CA ALA A 161 -6.90 -8.04 5.52
C ALA A 161 -5.79 -8.73 6.34
N THR A 162 -4.98 -9.59 5.71
CA THR A 162 -3.85 -10.23 6.39
C THR A 162 -2.76 -9.23 6.77
N ALA A 163 -2.55 -8.15 5.99
CA ALA A 163 -1.64 -7.06 6.35
C ALA A 163 -2.12 -6.29 7.59
N LEU A 164 -3.42 -5.99 7.71
CA LEU A 164 -3.99 -5.40 8.93
C LEU A 164 -3.78 -6.32 10.14
N ALA A 165 -4.03 -7.62 10.00
CA ALA A 165 -3.77 -8.58 11.04
C ALA A 165 -2.29 -8.66 11.41
N GLN A 166 -1.36 -8.56 10.45
CA GLN A 166 0.08 -8.60 10.68
C GLN A 166 0.59 -7.38 11.43
N PHE A 167 0.28 -6.18 10.94
CA PHE A 167 0.93 -4.96 11.38
C PHE A 167 0.11 -4.16 12.41
N CYS A 168 -1.21 -4.26 12.39
CA CYS A 168 -2.07 -3.38 13.15
C CYS A 168 -2.55 -3.94 14.50
N GLY A 169 -1.90 -4.99 15.01
CA GLY A 169 -2.20 -5.52 16.35
C GLY A 169 -2.18 -4.49 17.46
N PRO A 170 -1.15 -3.63 17.55
CA PRO A 170 -1.11 -2.57 18.56
C PRO A 170 -2.25 -1.54 18.47
N ALA A 171 -2.84 -1.38 17.28
CA ALA A 171 -4.03 -0.54 17.05
C ALA A 171 -5.37 -1.32 17.23
N GLY A 172 -5.33 -2.51 17.83
CA GLY A 172 -6.51 -3.31 18.18
C GLY A 172 -7.00 -4.25 17.08
N TRP A 173 -6.25 -4.44 15.98
CA TRP A 173 -6.58 -5.38 14.93
C TRP A 173 -6.10 -6.81 15.26
N ASP A 174 -6.96 -7.78 14.98
CA ASP A 174 -6.63 -9.19 14.95
C ASP A 174 -7.14 -9.84 13.65
N SER A 175 -6.85 -11.12 13.46
CA SER A 175 -7.24 -11.85 12.25
C SER A 175 -8.76 -11.88 12.03
N ARG A 176 -9.55 -12.00 13.11
CA ARG A 176 -11.02 -12.06 13.04
C ARG A 176 -11.60 -10.68 12.67
N LYS A 177 -11.07 -9.61 13.24
CA LYS A 177 -11.47 -8.24 12.89
C LYS A 177 -11.10 -7.91 11.47
N ALA A 178 -9.92 -8.34 11.01
CA ALA A 178 -9.48 -8.18 9.64
C ALA A 178 -10.39 -8.93 8.64
N ALA A 179 -10.83 -10.13 8.97
CA ALA A 179 -11.79 -10.89 8.17
C ALA A 179 -13.16 -10.18 8.10
N LYS A 180 -13.68 -9.69 9.24
CA LYS A 180 -14.92 -8.90 9.28
C LYS A 180 -14.83 -7.60 8.48
N TYR A 181 -13.70 -6.89 8.55
CA TYR A 181 -13.46 -5.73 7.69
C TYR A 181 -13.57 -6.11 6.23
N TRP A 182 -12.88 -7.19 5.80
CA TRP A 182 -12.94 -7.62 4.41
C TRP A 182 -14.36 -7.91 3.96
N ASP A 183 -15.14 -8.66 4.73
CA ASP A 183 -16.56 -8.92 4.45
C ASP A 183 -17.38 -7.62 4.30
N SER A 184 -17.09 -6.63 5.13
CA SER A 184 -17.84 -5.35 5.12
C SER A 184 -17.62 -4.51 3.87
N VAL A 185 -16.57 -4.79 3.08
CA VAL A 185 -16.20 -4.03 1.86
C VAL A 185 -16.39 -4.82 0.58
N ILE A 186 -16.91 -6.05 0.68
CA ILE A 186 -17.30 -6.89 -0.45
C ILE A 186 -18.80 -6.69 -0.69
N PRO A 187 -19.26 -6.59 -1.96
CA PRO A 187 -20.67 -6.54 -2.26
C PRO A 187 -21.45 -7.71 -1.62
N PRO A 188 -22.65 -7.50 -1.06
CA PRO A 188 -23.37 -8.51 -0.29
C PRO A 188 -23.64 -9.84 -0.99
N LYS A 189 -23.68 -9.82 -2.32
CA LYS A 189 -23.92 -11.02 -3.15
C LYS A 189 -22.66 -11.86 -3.40
N ILE A 190 -21.48 -11.30 -3.09
CA ILE A 190 -20.19 -11.96 -3.28
C ILE A 190 -19.75 -12.54 -1.94
N ARG A 191 -19.24 -13.76 -1.95
CA ARG A 191 -18.73 -14.42 -0.74
C ARG A 191 -17.46 -15.20 -1.07
N TYR A 192 -16.51 -15.16 -0.16
CA TYR A 192 -15.27 -15.93 -0.21
C TYR A 192 -15.06 -16.68 1.11
N PRO A 193 -15.93 -17.67 1.45
CA PRO A 193 -15.94 -18.28 2.77
C PRO A 193 -14.61 -18.95 3.12
N LYS A 194 -13.99 -19.66 2.18
CA LYS A 194 -12.70 -20.31 2.40
C LYS A 194 -11.59 -19.31 2.70
N GLU A 195 -11.53 -18.26 1.94
CA GLU A 195 -10.53 -17.21 2.09
C GLU A 195 -10.78 -16.35 3.33
N HIS A 196 -12.06 -16.13 3.66
CA HIS A 196 -12.44 -15.51 4.93
C HIS A 196 -11.92 -16.30 6.13
N ASP A 197 -12.11 -17.62 6.13
CA ASP A 197 -11.61 -18.51 7.19
C ASP A 197 -10.09 -18.51 7.25
N GLN A 198 -9.40 -18.44 6.10
CA GLN A 198 -7.95 -18.30 6.07
C GLN A 198 -7.48 -16.99 6.70
N VAL A 199 -8.18 -15.88 6.45
CA VAL A 199 -7.87 -14.59 7.11
C VAL A 199 -8.18 -14.64 8.59
N ALA A 200 -9.34 -15.17 8.99
CA ALA A 200 -9.77 -15.26 10.40
C ALA A 200 -8.82 -16.12 11.25
N ASN A 201 -8.16 -17.10 10.61
CA ASN A 201 -7.17 -18.00 11.23
C ASN A 201 -5.72 -17.64 10.84
N PHE A 202 -5.48 -16.46 10.29
CA PHE A 202 -4.14 -16.04 9.88
C PHE A 202 -3.20 -15.97 11.08
N VAL A 203 -2.11 -16.74 11.00
CA VAL A 203 -1.02 -16.72 11.97
C VAL A 203 0.02 -15.71 11.50
N ARG A 204 0.30 -14.71 12.32
CA ARG A 204 1.30 -13.67 12.05
C ARG A 204 2.68 -14.29 11.82
N PHE A 205 3.44 -13.63 10.98
CA PHE A 205 4.87 -13.87 10.90
C PHE A 205 5.55 -13.28 12.14
N THR A 206 6.45 -14.04 12.74
CA THR A 206 7.19 -13.63 13.93
C THR A 206 8.60 -13.10 13.62
N ASP A 207 8.96 -13.09 12.35
CA ASP A 207 10.23 -12.59 11.88
C ASP A 207 10.47 -11.13 12.32
N PRO A 208 11.64 -10.77 12.86
CA PRO A 208 11.93 -9.42 13.34
C PRO A 208 11.70 -8.33 12.27
N GLU A 209 12.03 -8.63 11.01
CA GLU A 209 11.82 -7.74 9.87
C GLU A 209 10.35 -7.52 9.50
N LEU A 210 9.42 -8.13 10.20
CA LEU A 210 7.97 -7.94 10.03
C LEU A 210 7.28 -7.42 11.29
N GLN A 211 8.07 -7.01 12.29
CA GLN A 211 7.55 -6.38 13.50
C GLN A 211 7.66 -4.86 13.39
N ILE A 212 6.60 -4.15 13.74
CA ILE A 212 6.62 -2.69 13.80
C ILE A 212 6.43 -2.20 15.24
N SER A 213 6.91 -1.00 15.52
CA SER A 213 6.72 -0.37 16.82
C SER A 213 5.25 -0.01 17.07
N VAL A 214 4.87 0.17 18.33
CA VAL A 214 3.54 0.70 18.69
C VAL A 214 3.33 2.09 18.08
N GLN A 215 4.38 2.91 18.04
CA GLN A 215 4.33 4.24 17.44
C GLN A 215 4.04 4.18 15.93
N ASP A 216 4.71 3.28 15.20
CA ASP A 216 4.44 3.07 13.78
C ASP A 216 3.03 2.56 13.54
N ALA A 217 2.58 1.58 14.33
CA ALA A 217 1.21 1.08 14.23
C ALA A 217 0.18 2.19 14.47
N THR A 218 0.39 3.05 15.47
CA THR A 218 -0.51 4.19 15.75
C THR A 218 -0.54 5.19 14.57
N ARG A 219 0.58 5.36 13.88
CA ARG A 219 0.71 6.29 12.75
C ARG A 219 0.02 5.78 11.48
N VAL A 220 0.11 4.47 11.19
CA VAL A 220 -0.29 3.93 9.88
C VAL A 220 -1.57 3.08 9.92
N CYS A 221 -1.96 2.59 11.08
CA CYS A 221 -3.10 1.70 11.18
C CYS A 221 -4.40 2.47 11.40
N PRO A 222 -5.46 2.13 10.68
CA PRO A 222 -6.77 2.71 10.92
C PRO A 222 -7.29 2.26 12.29
N LEU A 223 -8.04 3.13 12.95
CA LEU A 223 -8.77 2.73 14.16
C LEU A 223 -9.85 1.71 13.76
N TYR A 224 -9.95 0.64 14.55
CA TYR A 224 -11.04 -0.32 14.39
C TYR A 224 -12.28 0.23 15.11
N ASN A 225 -13.24 0.73 14.34
CA ASN A 225 -14.54 1.19 14.80
C ASN A 225 -15.62 0.14 14.54
#